data_0efd7305a5bdcd11aef55abef91e6d1d
#
_entry.id   0efd7305a5bdcd11aef55abef91e6d1d
#
_cell.length_a   1.000
_cell.length_b   1.000
_cell.length_c   1.000
_cell.angle_alpha   90.00
_cell.angle_beta   90.00
_cell.angle_gamma   90.00
#
_symmetry.space_group_name_H-M   'P 1'
#
loop_
_entity.id
_entity.type
_entity.pdbx_description
1 polymer ?
#
loop_
_entity_poly.entity_id
_entity_poly.type
_entity_poly.pdbx_seq_one_letter_code
_entity_poly.pdbx_strand_id
1 'polypeptide(L)'
;MIPVYKPFIPESSVKYARDAVESTWISSNGKYIDLTTKKLAEIGGYKYVFLTNNGTSATHLVARSLKRFNPEVKRVLVPSACYVAAYNSLIYDDNGWDIHCTDLDPETWNMKIEGIRLGDAVYAVHNLGNIINVPELKRTYNCPIIEDNCEGFFGTYEEKSSGTKSLCSSLSFFGNKNITSGEGGAFVTNNKKVYDFALKLHGQGQTKQRYIHDELGYNYRMTNIQAAILLGQLENIEHIYNNKARVFETYRKLLQWQPVDGIELQKNEAYTSHSMWMFGVKFKTLKSYEPARKYFSDLGIDTRPMFYSYKKHNHLNFSGEDKIATLLNSQVVVFPSYPELTNFEIEYICDKIKQFAVEVTNKK
;
A
#
# COMPACT_ATOMS: atom_id res chain seq x y z
N MET A 1 -14.57 -1.44 -21.83
CA MET A 1 -13.31 -0.89 -21.28
C MET A 1 -12.82 -1.85 -20.21
N ILE A 2 -11.57 -2.30 -20.29
CA ILE A 2 -10.90 -3.12 -19.29
C ILE A 2 -10.47 -2.16 -18.17
N PRO A 3 -11.07 -2.24 -16.94
CA PRO A 3 -10.75 -1.29 -15.87
C PRO A 3 -9.36 -1.56 -15.29
N VAL A 4 -8.70 -0.54 -14.75
CA VAL A 4 -7.39 -0.71 -14.10
C VAL A 4 -7.48 -1.67 -12.90
N TYR A 5 -8.61 -1.69 -12.22
CA TYR A 5 -8.90 -2.63 -11.14
C TYR A 5 -10.39 -2.99 -11.05
N LYS A 6 -10.65 -4.25 -10.72
CA LYS A 6 -11.96 -4.80 -10.41
C LYS A 6 -11.79 -5.81 -9.28
N PRO A 7 -12.34 -5.57 -8.08
CA PRO A 7 -12.18 -6.50 -6.97
C PRO A 7 -12.93 -7.82 -7.23
N PHE A 8 -12.32 -8.92 -6.84
CA PHE A 8 -13.03 -10.19 -6.69
C PHE A 8 -13.84 -10.16 -5.40
N ILE A 9 -15.12 -10.43 -5.46
CA ILE A 9 -16.01 -10.52 -4.30
C ILE A 9 -16.52 -11.95 -4.15
N PRO A 10 -15.95 -12.74 -3.24
CA PRO A 10 -16.37 -14.12 -3.04
C PRO A 10 -17.78 -14.20 -2.44
N GLU A 11 -18.48 -15.30 -2.68
CA GLU A 11 -19.83 -15.55 -2.18
C GLU A 11 -19.90 -15.50 -0.64
N SER A 12 -18.83 -15.94 0.04
CA SER A 12 -18.70 -15.82 1.50
C SER A 12 -18.77 -14.37 1.98
N SER A 13 -18.16 -13.41 1.27
CA SER A 13 -18.26 -11.99 1.60
C SER A 13 -19.71 -11.49 1.54
N VAL A 14 -20.45 -11.89 0.50
CA VAL A 14 -21.86 -11.53 0.35
C VAL A 14 -22.71 -12.15 1.46
N LYS A 15 -22.49 -13.43 1.76
CA LYS A 15 -23.18 -14.17 2.82
C LYS A 15 -22.95 -13.52 4.19
N TYR A 16 -21.69 -13.21 4.54
CA TYR A 16 -21.35 -12.65 5.84
C TYR A 16 -21.84 -11.20 6.00
N ALA A 17 -21.79 -10.40 4.94
CA ALA A 17 -22.35 -9.05 4.97
C ALA A 17 -23.86 -9.08 5.19
N ARG A 18 -24.59 -9.99 4.54
CA ARG A 18 -26.01 -10.20 4.75
C ARG A 18 -26.31 -10.62 6.19
N ASP A 19 -25.60 -11.61 6.73
CA ASP A 19 -25.74 -12.05 8.12
C ASP A 19 -25.48 -10.91 9.12
N ALA A 20 -24.46 -10.06 8.86
CA ALA A 20 -24.21 -8.90 9.71
C ALA A 20 -25.39 -7.92 9.71
N VAL A 21 -26.01 -7.66 8.55
CA VAL A 21 -27.18 -6.76 8.44
C VAL A 21 -28.41 -7.37 9.08
N GLU A 22 -28.72 -8.64 8.82
CA GLU A 22 -29.85 -9.36 9.38
C GLU A 22 -29.76 -9.48 10.91
N SER A 23 -28.57 -9.64 11.44
CA SER A 23 -28.32 -9.66 12.89
C SER A 23 -28.50 -8.32 13.59
N THR A 24 -28.62 -7.21 12.85
CA THR A 24 -28.63 -5.81 13.33
C THR A 24 -27.32 -5.31 13.97
N TRP A 25 -26.31 -6.17 14.12
CA TRP A 25 -24.98 -5.80 14.62
C TRP A 25 -24.13 -5.21 13.48
N ILE A 26 -24.41 -3.96 13.11
CA ILE A 26 -23.81 -3.29 11.94
C ILE A 26 -22.69 -2.30 12.27
N SER A 27 -22.54 -1.90 13.55
CA SER A 27 -21.57 -0.90 13.99
C SER A 27 -20.19 -1.52 14.25
N SER A 28 -19.37 -0.87 15.07
CA SER A 28 -18.01 -1.33 15.39
C SER A 28 -17.93 -2.43 16.47
N ASN A 29 -19.01 -3.12 16.70
CA ASN A 29 -19.11 -4.27 17.61
C ASN A 29 -19.87 -5.41 16.91
N GLY A 30 -19.37 -6.62 17.00
CA GLY A 30 -20.00 -7.80 16.39
C GLY A 30 -18.97 -8.90 16.10
N LYS A 31 -19.48 -10.11 15.85
CA LYS A 31 -18.64 -11.32 15.72
C LYS A 31 -17.60 -11.25 14.60
N TYR A 32 -17.91 -10.51 13.51
CA TYR A 32 -16.99 -10.42 12.37
C TYR A 32 -15.75 -9.61 12.65
N ILE A 33 -15.80 -8.64 13.58
CA ILE A 33 -14.60 -7.89 14.01
C ILE A 33 -13.55 -8.85 14.58
N ASP A 34 -13.94 -9.72 15.51
CA ASP A 34 -13.03 -10.65 16.18
C ASP A 34 -12.52 -11.74 15.22
N LEU A 35 -13.44 -12.34 14.42
CA LEU A 35 -13.10 -13.39 13.46
C LEU A 35 -12.11 -12.87 12.41
N THR A 36 -12.37 -11.69 11.85
CA THR A 36 -11.51 -11.08 10.84
C THR A 36 -10.14 -10.68 11.42
N THR A 37 -10.12 -10.09 12.62
CA THR A 37 -8.88 -9.74 13.31
C THR A 37 -8.00 -10.97 13.52
N LYS A 38 -8.60 -12.06 14.04
CA LYS A 38 -7.89 -13.34 14.25
C LYS A 38 -7.36 -13.90 12.93
N LYS A 39 -8.20 -13.98 11.90
CA LYS A 39 -7.82 -14.53 10.60
C LYS A 39 -6.70 -13.73 9.94
N LEU A 40 -6.77 -12.40 10.02
CA LEU A 40 -5.73 -11.51 9.49
C LEU A 40 -4.40 -11.67 10.24
N ALA A 41 -4.43 -11.82 11.57
CA ALA A 41 -3.26 -12.08 12.38
C ALA A 41 -2.58 -13.41 12.01
N GLU A 42 -3.37 -14.47 11.81
CA GLU A 42 -2.89 -15.80 11.39
C GLU A 42 -2.19 -15.73 10.02
N ILE A 43 -2.85 -15.16 9.02
CA ILE A 43 -2.35 -15.09 7.64
C ILE A 43 -1.10 -14.21 7.56
N GLY A 44 -1.10 -13.04 8.20
CA GLY A 44 0.01 -12.10 8.15
C GLY A 44 1.16 -12.41 9.12
N GLY A 45 0.98 -13.35 10.05
CA GLY A 45 1.98 -13.63 11.10
C GLY A 45 2.19 -12.47 12.07
N TYR A 46 1.17 -11.60 12.24
CA TYR A 46 1.22 -10.47 13.15
C TYR A 46 0.81 -10.88 14.56
N LYS A 47 1.57 -10.47 15.59
CA LYS A 47 1.21 -10.78 16.97
C LYS A 47 0.00 -9.99 17.46
N TYR A 48 -0.13 -8.74 17.04
CA TYR A 48 -1.18 -7.83 17.47
C TYR A 48 -1.75 -7.10 16.26
N VAL A 49 -3.07 -7.17 16.11
CA VAL A 49 -3.85 -6.59 15.02
C VAL A 49 -5.11 -5.97 15.58
N PHE A 50 -5.53 -4.84 15.05
CA PHE A 50 -6.91 -4.37 15.13
C PHE A 50 -7.31 -3.69 13.82
N LEU A 51 -8.60 -3.77 13.53
CA LEU A 51 -9.17 -3.26 12.28
C LEU A 51 -9.50 -1.76 12.41
N THR A 52 -9.26 -0.99 11.34
CA THR A 52 -9.60 0.43 11.25
C THR A 52 -10.62 0.67 10.13
N ASN A 53 -11.35 1.79 10.21
CA ASN A 53 -12.37 2.15 9.23
C ASN A 53 -11.80 2.42 7.81
N ASN A 54 -10.51 2.74 7.68
CA ASN A 54 -9.77 2.84 6.41
C ASN A 54 -8.26 2.76 6.66
N GLY A 55 -7.48 2.67 5.56
CA GLY A 55 -6.02 2.64 5.61
C GLY A 55 -5.41 3.93 6.17
N THR A 56 -5.97 5.09 5.84
CA THR A 56 -5.48 6.41 6.33
C THR A 56 -5.51 6.50 7.84
N SER A 57 -6.56 6.00 8.48
CA SER A 57 -6.65 5.93 9.95
C SER A 57 -5.58 5.02 10.56
N ALA A 58 -5.30 3.87 9.93
CA ALA A 58 -4.21 3.00 10.35
C ALA A 58 -2.85 3.69 10.22
N THR A 59 -2.62 4.36 9.09
CA THR A 59 -1.39 5.09 8.79
C THR A 59 -1.16 6.25 9.77
N HIS A 60 -2.22 6.96 10.16
CA HIS A 60 -2.13 8.00 11.20
C HIS A 60 -1.74 7.42 12.56
N LEU A 61 -2.33 6.28 12.96
CA LEU A 61 -1.95 5.61 14.21
C LEU A 61 -0.49 5.11 14.19
N VAL A 62 0.05 4.76 13.02
CA VAL A 62 1.47 4.42 12.83
C VAL A 62 2.35 5.64 13.13
N ALA A 63 2.01 6.82 12.59
CA ALA A 63 2.72 8.07 12.86
C ALA A 63 2.64 8.45 14.35
N ARG A 64 1.45 8.36 14.97
CA ARG A 64 1.26 8.57 16.42
C ARG A 64 2.11 7.64 17.28
N SER A 65 2.23 6.40 16.86
CA SER A 65 3.05 5.40 17.56
C SER A 65 4.55 5.72 17.47
N LEU A 66 5.03 6.15 16.31
CA LEU A 66 6.41 6.63 16.16
C LEU A 66 6.68 7.78 17.15
N LYS A 67 5.83 8.80 17.18
CA LYS A 67 5.99 9.95 18.08
C LYS A 67 6.03 9.53 19.55
N ARG A 68 5.16 8.60 19.95
CA ARG A 68 5.02 8.16 21.35
C ARG A 68 6.21 7.32 21.83
N PHE A 69 6.73 6.44 20.97
CA PHE A 69 7.74 5.45 21.37
C PHE A 69 9.17 5.82 20.96
N ASN A 70 9.31 6.85 20.13
CA ASN A 70 10.60 7.39 19.70
C ASN A 70 10.58 8.93 19.77
N PRO A 71 10.41 9.52 20.97
CA PRO A 71 10.28 10.96 21.14
C PRO A 71 11.53 11.75 20.73
N GLU A 72 12.68 11.07 20.65
CA GLU A 72 13.97 11.62 20.19
C GLU A 72 14.03 11.86 18.69
N VAL A 73 13.11 11.29 17.90
CA VAL A 73 13.07 11.48 16.44
C VAL A 73 12.76 12.93 16.13
N LYS A 74 13.62 13.53 15.30
CA LYS A 74 13.51 14.93 14.84
C LYS A 74 13.21 15.00 13.35
N ARG A 75 13.68 14.03 12.56
CA ARG A 75 13.48 13.99 11.12
C ARG A 75 12.91 12.63 10.70
N VAL A 76 11.92 12.66 9.79
CA VAL A 76 11.33 11.45 9.20
C VAL A 76 11.61 11.44 7.71
N LEU A 77 12.31 10.38 7.26
CA LEU A 77 12.55 10.15 5.83
C LEU A 77 11.34 9.41 5.23
N VAL A 78 10.86 9.92 4.10
CA VAL A 78 9.69 9.39 3.38
C VAL A 78 9.96 9.44 1.87
N PRO A 79 9.39 8.57 1.02
CA PRO A 79 9.62 8.64 -0.41
C PRO A 79 9.11 9.96 -0.99
N SER A 80 9.80 10.49 -2.01
CA SER A 80 9.42 11.73 -2.69
C SER A 80 8.17 11.60 -3.56
N ALA A 81 7.73 10.36 -3.87
CA ALA A 81 6.42 10.08 -4.46
C ALA A 81 5.83 8.81 -3.86
N CYS A 82 4.63 8.94 -3.31
CA CYS A 82 3.77 7.86 -2.82
C CYS A 82 2.34 8.38 -2.73
N TYR A 83 1.41 7.52 -2.32
CA TYR A 83 0.03 7.97 -2.08
C TYR A 83 0.00 8.99 -0.94
N VAL A 84 -0.75 10.08 -1.15
CA VAL A 84 -0.77 11.27 -0.26
C VAL A 84 -1.12 10.98 1.20
N ALA A 85 -1.85 9.89 1.49
CA ALA A 85 -2.20 9.53 2.87
C ALA A 85 -0.97 9.24 3.75
N ALA A 86 0.13 8.73 3.18
CA ALA A 86 1.39 8.55 3.90
C ALA A 86 1.94 9.90 4.39
N TYR A 87 1.96 10.91 3.52
CA TYR A 87 2.39 12.27 3.90
C TYR A 87 1.47 12.91 4.92
N ASN A 88 0.16 12.87 4.67
CA ASN A 88 -0.83 13.49 5.53
C ASN A 88 -0.78 12.94 6.96
N SER A 89 -0.52 11.65 7.12
CA SER A 89 -0.42 11.01 8.43
C SER A 89 0.69 11.58 9.31
N LEU A 90 1.75 12.12 8.71
CA LEU A 90 2.87 12.72 9.43
C LEU A 90 2.57 14.15 9.90
N ILE A 91 1.56 14.81 9.32
CA ILE A 91 1.24 16.22 9.57
C ILE A 91 -0.17 16.46 10.14
N TYR A 92 -1.00 15.43 10.34
CA TYR A 92 -2.32 15.57 10.95
C TYR A 92 -2.25 16.15 12.37
N ASP A 93 -1.22 15.76 13.13
CA ASP A 93 -0.89 16.36 14.41
C ASP A 93 0.42 17.13 14.24
N ASP A 94 0.59 18.23 14.98
CA ASP A 94 1.88 18.93 15.00
C ASP A 94 2.91 18.08 15.78
N ASN A 95 3.55 17.17 15.05
CA ASN A 95 4.56 16.28 15.63
C ASN A 95 5.94 16.96 15.79
N GLY A 96 6.14 18.14 15.20
CA GLY A 96 7.42 18.87 15.25
C GLY A 96 8.54 18.15 14.50
N TRP A 97 8.22 17.30 13.52
CA TRP A 97 9.22 16.62 12.68
C TRP A 97 9.62 17.47 11.48
N ASP A 98 10.90 17.43 11.14
CA ASP A 98 11.38 17.75 9.80
C ASP A 98 11.06 16.55 8.87
N ILE A 99 10.16 16.75 7.90
CA ILE A 99 9.83 15.71 6.93
C ILE A 99 10.73 15.87 5.71
N HIS A 100 11.56 14.84 5.49
CA HIS A 100 12.55 14.85 4.41
C HIS A 100 12.21 13.78 3.37
N CYS A 101 11.89 14.22 2.16
CA CYS A 101 11.60 13.35 1.04
C CYS A 101 12.89 12.88 0.39
N THR A 102 13.12 11.57 0.38
CA THR A 102 14.21 10.95 -0.38
C THR A 102 13.75 10.61 -1.79
N ASP A 103 14.61 10.79 -2.79
CA ASP A 103 14.25 10.47 -4.16
C ASP A 103 14.04 8.95 -4.33
N LEU A 104 13.46 8.55 -5.42
CA LEU A 104 13.19 7.15 -5.71
C LEU A 104 14.38 6.47 -6.40
N ASP A 105 14.48 5.18 -6.25
CA ASP A 105 15.35 4.34 -7.06
C ASP A 105 14.73 4.12 -8.45
N PRO A 106 15.47 4.31 -9.56
CA PRO A 106 14.91 4.23 -10.91
C PRO A 106 14.54 2.82 -11.36
N GLU A 107 14.98 1.76 -10.65
CA GLU A 107 14.73 0.37 -10.97
C GLU A 107 13.64 -0.25 -10.08
N THR A 108 13.72 -0.02 -8.78
CA THR A 108 12.75 -0.56 -7.80
C THR A 108 11.54 0.35 -7.61
N TRP A 109 11.65 1.64 -7.93
CA TRP A 109 10.66 2.72 -7.72
C TRP A 109 10.30 2.96 -6.25
N ASN A 110 11.02 2.34 -5.35
CA ASN A 110 10.97 2.61 -3.91
C ASN A 110 11.87 3.78 -3.54
N MET A 111 11.73 4.27 -2.32
CA MET A 111 12.59 5.32 -1.80
C MET A 111 14.05 4.88 -1.72
N LYS A 112 14.97 5.75 -2.10
CA LYS A 112 16.39 5.57 -1.77
C LYS A 112 16.61 5.84 -0.29
N ILE A 113 17.27 4.91 0.37
CA ILE A 113 17.54 5.02 1.79
C ILE A 113 19.05 5.23 1.97
N GLU A 114 19.43 6.49 2.02
CA GLU A 114 20.82 6.94 2.18
C GLU A 114 20.89 8.18 3.07
N GLY A 115 22.05 8.47 3.63
CA GLY A 115 22.27 9.67 4.44
C GLY A 115 21.48 9.71 5.75
N ILE A 116 21.16 8.55 6.33
CA ILE A 116 20.50 8.47 7.64
C ILE A 116 21.43 8.97 8.74
N ARG A 117 20.89 9.81 9.63
CA ARG A 117 21.58 10.46 10.74
C ARG A 117 21.00 10.03 12.08
N LEU A 118 21.74 10.28 13.15
CA LEU A 118 21.20 10.10 14.50
C LEU A 118 20.00 11.01 14.72
N GLY A 119 18.89 10.43 15.20
CA GLY A 119 17.62 11.13 15.39
C GLY A 119 16.69 11.09 14.19
N ASP A 120 17.05 10.35 13.13
CA ASP A 120 16.16 10.07 12.00
C ASP A 120 15.27 8.86 12.28
N ALA A 121 14.12 8.82 11.60
CA ALA A 121 13.31 7.63 11.41
C ALA A 121 13.02 7.41 9.92
N VAL A 122 12.79 6.17 9.53
CA VAL A 122 12.39 5.82 8.17
C VAL A 122 10.91 5.45 8.14
N TYR A 123 10.15 6.09 7.27
CA TYR A 123 8.81 5.69 6.92
C TYR A 123 8.84 4.96 5.58
N ALA A 124 8.95 3.64 5.63
CA ALA A 124 9.01 2.78 4.46
C ALA A 124 7.61 2.63 3.85
N VAL A 125 7.44 3.12 2.61
CA VAL A 125 6.21 2.97 1.82
C VAL A 125 6.49 2.02 0.66
N HIS A 126 5.72 0.94 0.55
CA HIS A 126 5.91 -0.11 -0.45
C HIS A 126 5.22 0.26 -1.78
N ASN A 127 5.87 1.13 -2.58
CA ASN A 127 5.28 1.71 -3.79
C ASN A 127 4.85 0.66 -4.82
N LEU A 128 3.60 0.73 -5.25
CA LEU A 128 2.92 -0.20 -6.16
C LEU A 128 2.94 -1.66 -5.70
N GLY A 129 3.33 -1.90 -4.44
CA GLY A 129 3.45 -3.23 -3.87
C GLY A 129 4.85 -3.84 -3.94
N ASN A 130 5.86 -3.08 -4.35
CA ASN A 130 7.26 -3.51 -4.26
C ASN A 130 7.77 -3.34 -2.82
N ILE A 131 8.20 -4.42 -2.22
CA ILE A 131 8.52 -4.45 -0.79
C ILE A 131 9.93 -3.93 -0.52
N ILE A 132 10.04 -2.94 0.35
CA ILE A 132 11.32 -2.47 0.90
C ILE A 132 11.83 -3.51 1.90
N ASN A 133 13.11 -3.88 1.82
CA ASN A 133 13.72 -4.85 2.73
C ASN A 133 13.99 -4.23 4.12
N VAL A 134 12.94 -4.15 4.96
CA VAL A 134 13.03 -3.60 6.32
C VAL A 134 14.02 -4.34 7.22
N PRO A 135 14.14 -5.69 7.20
CA PRO A 135 15.22 -6.39 7.92
C PRO A 135 16.63 -5.89 7.57
N GLU A 136 16.91 -5.67 6.28
CA GLU A 136 18.19 -5.14 5.83
C GLU A 136 18.43 -3.71 6.34
N LEU A 137 17.41 -2.85 6.25
CA LEU A 137 17.47 -1.50 6.79
C LEU A 137 17.81 -1.49 8.29
N LYS A 138 17.21 -2.40 9.07
CA LYS A 138 17.49 -2.52 10.50
C LYS A 138 18.89 -3.04 10.81
N ARG A 139 19.46 -3.86 9.93
CA ARG A 139 20.87 -4.29 10.07
C ARG A 139 21.84 -3.19 9.73
N THR A 140 21.49 -2.38 8.73
CA THR A 140 22.37 -1.31 8.22
C THR A 140 22.31 -0.05 9.07
N TYR A 141 21.12 0.31 9.56
CA TYR A 141 20.88 1.57 10.24
C TYR A 141 20.20 1.36 11.60
N ASN A 142 20.76 1.98 12.63
CA ASN A 142 20.16 1.96 13.96
C ASN A 142 19.15 3.11 14.12
N CYS A 143 18.04 3.04 13.39
CA CYS A 143 16.97 4.04 13.46
C CYS A 143 15.60 3.38 13.57
N PRO A 144 14.60 4.07 14.13
CA PRO A 144 13.21 3.64 14.11
C PRO A 144 12.70 3.50 12.67
N ILE A 145 11.97 2.42 12.39
CA ILE A 145 11.34 2.18 11.09
C ILE A 145 9.86 1.92 11.34
N ILE A 146 9.00 2.65 10.62
CA ILE A 146 7.57 2.40 10.49
C ILE A 146 7.25 2.07 9.04
N GLU A 147 6.16 1.33 8.78
CA GLU A 147 5.79 0.92 7.44
C GLU A 147 4.39 1.41 7.06
N ASP A 148 4.26 2.00 5.87
CA ASP A 148 3.00 2.04 5.13
C ASP A 148 2.93 0.80 4.22
N ASN A 149 2.21 -0.20 4.67
CA ASN A 149 2.02 -1.46 3.99
C ASN A 149 0.63 -1.54 3.31
N CYS A 150 0.01 -0.38 3.06
CA CYS A 150 -1.30 -0.29 2.41
C CYS A 150 -1.31 -0.83 0.98
N GLU A 151 -0.16 -0.97 0.35
CA GLU A 151 0.03 -1.56 -0.98
C GLU A 151 0.82 -2.88 -0.93
N GLY A 152 1.37 -3.22 0.23
CA GLY A 152 2.30 -4.33 0.41
C GLY A 152 1.68 -5.66 0.88
N PHE A 153 0.37 -5.73 1.15
CA PHE A 153 -0.25 -7.00 1.59
C PHE A 153 -0.09 -8.09 0.52
N PHE A 154 0.38 -9.27 0.89
CA PHE A 154 0.96 -10.41 0.17
C PHE A 154 2.47 -10.31 -0.05
N GLY A 155 3.08 -9.15 0.07
CA GLY A 155 4.51 -9.01 -0.09
C GLY A 155 5.28 -9.53 1.12
N THR A 156 6.51 -9.98 0.87
CA THR A 156 7.37 -10.54 1.91
C THR A 156 8.78 -9.97 1.83
N TYR A 157 9.47 -10.01 2.95
CA TYR A 157 10.92 -9.85 3.03
C TYR A 157 11.49 -11.01 3.86
N GLU A 158 12.56 -11.65 3.33
CA GLU A 158 13.17 -12.85 3.94
C GLU A 158 12.09 -13.88 4.34
N GLU A 159 11.11 -14.14 3.43
CA GLU A 159 9.98 -15.08 3.61
C GLU A 159 9.01 -14.72 4.76
N LYS A 160 9.15 -13.54 5.36
CA LYS A 160 8.21 -13.02 6.37
C LYS A 160 7.30 -11.98 5.74
N SER A 161 6.03 -11.96 6.14
CA SER A 161 5.10 -10.93 5.68
C SER A 161 5.61 -9.53 6.00
N SER A 162 5.46 -8.61 5.04
CA SER A 162 5.70 -7.19 5.24
C SER A 162 4.88 -6.66 6.42
N GLY A 163 5.38 -5.63 7.10
CA GLY A 163 4.75 -5.11 8.33
C GLY A 163 5.11 -5.85 9.62
N THR A 164 5.87 -6.97 9.56
CA THR A 164 6.22 -7.78 10.76
C THR A 164 7.51 -7.37 11.44
N LYS A 165 8.34 -6.52 10.83
CA LYS A 165 9.71 -6.24 11.32
C LYS A 165 9.94 -4.79 11.72
N SER A 166 9.06 -3.86 11.37
CA SER A 166 9.08 -2.47 11.84
C SER A 166 8.51 -2.30 13.26
N LEU A 167 8.48 -1.08 13.75
CA LEU A 167 7.80 -0.72 15.02
C LEU A 167 6.31 -1.07 14.94
N CYS A 168 5.66 -0.64 13.86
CA CYS A 168 4.28 -0.93 13.50
C CYS A 168 4.04 -0.61 12.03
N SER A 169 2.92 -1.09 11.51
CA SER A 169 2.57 -0.94 10.11
C SER A 169 1.06 -0.77 9.90
N SER A 170 0.69 -0.12 8.79
CA SER A 170 -0.69 0.05 8.34
C SER A 170 -1.02 -0.89 7.19
N LEU A 171 -2.26 -1.36 7.13
CA LEU A 171 -2.84 -2.06 5.99
C LEU A 171 -4.06 -1.30 5.48
N SER A 172 -4.37 -1.46 4.19
CA SER A 172 -5.56 -0.90 3.56
C SER A 172 -6.38 -1.98 2.87
N PHE A 173 -7.69 -1.89 3.01
CA PHE A 173 -8.67 -2.76 2.35
C PHE A 173 -9.64 -1.93 1.50
N PHE A 174 -9.13 -0.84 0.91
CA PHE A 174 -9.88 -0.02 -0.06
C PHE A 174 -10.24 -0.84 -1.30
N GLY A 175 -11.24 -0.40 -2.06
CA GLY A 175 -11.83 -1.11 -3.20
C GLY A 175 -10.87 -1.65 -4.25
N ASN A 176 -9.68 -1.07 -4.40
CA ASN A 176 -8.67 -1.50 -5.36
C ASN A 176 -7.47 -2.24 -4.74
N LYS A 177 -7.50 -2.57 -3.46
CA LYS A 177 -6.42 -3.33 -2.81
C LYS A 177 -6.54 -4.83 -3.10
N ASN A 178 -5.48 -5.59 -2.86
CA ASN A 178 -5.44 -7.03 -3.13
C ASN A 178 -6.59 -7.79 -2.46
N ILE A 179 -6.96 -7.39 -1.26
CA ILE A 179 -8.20 -7.78 -0.58
C ILE A 179 -8.95 -6.53 -0.15
N THR A 180 -10.27 -6.56 -0.12
CA THR A 180 -11.08 -5.37 0.11
C THR A 180 -12.29 -5.60 0.99
N SER A 181 -12.70 -4.55 1.69
CA SER A 181 -14.02 -4.40 2.33
C SER A 181 -14.75 -3.14 1.86
N GLY A 182 -14.39 -2.62 0.67
CA GLY A 182 -14.87 -1.34 0.14
C GLY A 182 -14.04 -0.19 0.67
N GLU A 183 -14.17 0.12 1.92
CA GLU A 183 -13.25 0.87 2.78
C GLU A 183 -12.82 -0.03 3.94
N GLY A 184 -11.65 0.21 4.50
CA GLY A 184 -11.12 -0.54 5.62
C GLY A 184 -9.60 -0.46 5.72
N GLY A 185 -9.09 -0.83 6.87
CA GLY A 185 -7.67 -0.92 7.14
C GLY A 185 -7.38 -1.75 8.38
N ALA A 186 -6.12 -1.89 8.71
CA ALA A 186 -5.69 -2.48 9.97
C ALA A 186 -4.38 -1.86 10.44
N PHE A 187 -4.21 -1.78 11.75
CA PHE A 187 -2.95 -1.50 12.40
C PHE A 187 -2.34 -2.81 12.88
N VAL A 188 -1.08 -3.03 12.59
CA VAL A 188 -0.36 -4.26 12.95
C VAL A 188 0.96 -3.94 13.64
N THR A 189 1.33 -4.75 14.63
CA THR A 189 2.62 -4.64 15.31
C THR A 189 2.97 -5.94 16.03
N ASN A 190 4.23 -6.13 16.34
CA ASN A 190 4.71 -7.22 17.21
C ASN A 190 5.04 -6.73 18.63
N ASN A 191 4.78 -5.46 18.94
CA ASN A 191 5.05 -4.84 20.25
C ASN A 191 3.73 -4.56 21.00
N LYS A 192 3.55 -5.24 22.15
CA LYS A 192 2.33 -5.11 22.98
C LYS A 192 2.07 -3.68 23.46
N LYS A 193 3.12 -2.94 23.84
CA LYS A 193 2.96 -1.56 24.33
C LYS A 193 2.48 -0.63 23.21
N VAL A 194 3.02 -0.81 22.01
CA VAL A 194 2.60 -0.05 20.80
C VAL A 194 1.16 -0.38 20.45
N TYR A 195 0.79 -1.65 20.49
CA TYR A 195 -0.58 -2.09 20.28
C TYR A 195 -1.57 -1.45 21.25
N ASP A 196 -1.29 -1.52 22.56
CA ASP A 196 -2.20 -1.00 23.60
C ASP A 196 -2.40 0.52 23.47
N PHE A 197 -1.33 1.25 23.16
CA PHE A 197 -1.41 2.68 22.91
C PHE A 197 -2.26 2.99 21.67
N ALA A 198 -1.95 2.39 20.54
CA ALA A 198 -2.65 2.63 19.28
C ALA A 198 -4.14 2.22 19.35
N LEU A 199 -4.42 1.07 19.99
CA LEU A 199 -5.81 0.60 20.22
C LEU A 199 -6.62 1.58 21.07
N LYS A 200 -5.99 2.16 22.09
CA LYS A 200 -6.63 3.19 22.93
C LYS A 200 -7.01 4.43 22.11
N LEU A 201 -6.08 4.95 21.31
CA LEU A 201 -6.33 6.09 20.42
C LEU A 201 -7.42 5.78 19.39
N HIS A 202 -7.38 4.61 18.78
CA HIS A 202 -8.37 4.11 17.83
C HIS A 202 -9.81 4.14 18.38
N GLY A 203 -9.97 3.93 19.68
CA GLY A 203 -11.23 3.87 20.42
C GLY A 203 -11.55 5.13 21.20
N GLN A 204 -11.24 6.34 20.72
CA GLN A 204 -11.54 7.62 21.39
C GLN A 204 -10.71 7.90 22.66
N GLY A 205 -9.59 7.19 22.89
CA GLY A 205 -8.82 7.37 24.13
C GLY A 205 -9.52 6.86 25.39
N GLN A 206 -10.50 5.97 25.26
CA GLN A 206 -11.31 5.47 26.38
C GLN A 206 -10.46 4.59 27.32
N THR A 207 -10.67 4.75 28.60
CA THR A 207 -10.09 3.90 29.66
C THR A 207 -10.87 2.58 29.78
N LYS A 208 -10.46 1.72 30.73
CA LYS A 208 -11.25 0.53 31.09
C LYS A 208 -12.62 0.87 31.68
N GLN A 209 -12.75 2.06 32.30
CA GLN A 209 -14.02 2.56 32.77
C GLN A 209 -14.77 3.21 31.63
N ARG A 210 -15.96 2.71 31.33
CA ARG A 210 -16.83 3.24 30.27
C ARG A 210 -17.08 4.73 30.43
N TYR A 211 -17.00 5.49 29.34
CA TYR A 211 -17.17 6.95 29.25
C TYR A 211 -16.09 7.80 29.96
N ILE A 212 -15.03 7.19 30.48
CA ILE A 212 -13.86 7.94 30.96
C ILE A 212 -12.76 7.86 29.88
N HIS A 213 -12.28 9.01 29.45
CA HIS A 213 -11.28 9.20 28.42
C HIS A 213 -10.11 9.99 29.00
N ASP A 214 -8.89 9.51 28.86
CA ASP A 214 -7.66 10.10 29.40
C ASP A 214 -6.60 10.41 28.34
N GLU A 215 -6.91 10.14 27.07
CA GLU A 215 -6.10 10.46 25.90
C GLU A 215 -6.97 11.08 24.80
N LEU A 216 -6.40 12.00 24.01
CA LEU A 216 -7.04 12.47 22.79
C LEU A 216 -7.02 11.35 21.75
N GLY A 217 -8.16 10.72 21.54
CA GLY A 217 -8.32 9.61 20.63
C GLY A 217 -9.27 9.91 19.47
N TYR A 218 -9.46 8.92 18.60
CA TYR A 218 -10.19 9.05 17.35
C TYR A 218 -11.27 7.97 17.23
N ASN A 219 -12.29 8.20 16.41
CA ASN A 219 -13.21 7.15 16.02
C ASN A 219 -12.72 6.51 14.73
N TYR A 220 -11.77 5.56 14.85
CA TYR A 220 -11.16 4.87 13.74
C TYR A 220 -11.59 3.40 13.61
N ARG A 221 -12.64 3.03 14.33
CA ARG A 221 -13.13 1.65 14.37
C ARG A 221 -13.79 1.24 13.06
N MET A 222 -13.44 0.04 12.57
CA MET A 222 -14.12 -0.61 11.46
C MET A 222 -15.54 -1.05 11.87
N THR A 223 -16.48 -1.04 10.94
CA THR A 223 -17.83 -1.61 11.16
C THR A 223 -17.83 -3.13 11.00
N ASN A 224 -18.78 -3.79 11.68
CA ASN A 224 -18.95 -5.23 11.57
C ASN A 224 -19.33 -5.68 10.15
N ILE A 225 -20.00 -4.82 9.36
CA ILE A 225 -20.31 -5.10 7.95
C ILE A 225 -19.02 -5.13 7.10
N GLN A 226 -18.14 -4.14 7.27
CA GLN A 226 -16.84 -4.12 6.59
C GLN A 226 -16.00 -5.35 6.97
N ALA A 227 -15.95 -5.67 8.27
CA ALA A 227 -15.25 -6.85 8.75
C ALA A 227 -15.82 -8.15 8.17
N ALA A 228 -17.14 -8.26 8.03
CA ALA A 228 -17.79 -9.40 7.43
C ALA A 228 -17.39 -9.61 5.96
N ILE A 229 -17.36 -8.53 5.17
CA ILE A 229 -16.87 -8.57 3.78
C ILE A 229 -15.41 -9.02 3.75
N LEU A 230 -14.57 -8.44 4.61
CA LEU A 230 -13.15 -8.73 4.67
C LEU A 230 -12.87 -10.19 5.10
N LEU A 231 -13.65 -10.75 6.02
CA LEU A 231 -13.51 -12.17 6.40
C LEU A 231 -13.67 -13.09 5.20
N GLY A 232 -14.69 -12.85 4.38
CA GLY A 232 -14.89 -13.63 3.16
C GLY A 232 -13.73 -13.52 2.17
N GLN A 233 -13.09 -12.35 2.07
CA GLN A 233 -11.85 -12.17 1.28
C GLN A 233 -10.70 -13.01 1.85
N LEU A 234 -10.49 -12.95 3.18
CA LEU A 234 -9.42 -13.68 3.86
C LEU A 234 -9.59 -15.20 3.79
N GLU A 235 -10.80 -15.70 3.75
CA GLU A 235 -11.08 -17.13 3.56
C GLU A 235 -10.84 -17.60 2.13
N ASN A 236 -10.83 -16.68 1.15
CA ASN A 236 -10.55 -16.96 -0.25
C ASN A 236 -9.15 -16.44 -0.68
N ILE A 237 -8.26 -16.25 0.28
CA ILE A 237 -6.98 -15.56 0.07
C ILE A 237 -6.07 -16.29 -0.92
N GLU A 238 -6.06 -17.62 -0.92
CA GLU A 238 -5.28 -18.44 -1.84
C GLU A 238 -5.74 -18.25 -3.29
N HIS A 239 -7.05 -18.22 -3.51
CA HIS A 239 -7.61 -17.95 -4.83
C HIS A 239 -7.21 -16.57 -5.34
N ILE A 240 -7.33 -15.54 -4.50
CA ILE A 240 -6.97 -14.16 -4.85
C ILE A 240 -5.47 -14.07 -5.14
N TYR A 241 -4.63 -14.62 -4.26
CA TYR A 241 -3.18 -14.62 -4.41
C TYR A 241 -2.73 -15.32 -5.70
N ASN A 242 -3.20 -16.54 -5.94
CA ASN A 242 -2.81 -17.32 -7.12
C ASN A 242 -3.21 -16.63 -8.43
N ASN A 243 -4.40 -16.01 -8.46
CA ASN A 243 -4.83 -15.23 -9.63
C ASN A 243 -3.98 -13.96 -9.82
N LYS A 244 -3.65 -13.24 -8.75
CA LYS A 244 -2.73 -12.09 -8.83
C LYS A 244 -1.35 -12.51 -9.32
N ALA A 245 -0.81 -13.63 -8.82
CA ALA A 245 0.46 -14.19 -9.28
C ALA A 245 0.42 -14.53 -10.76
N ARG A 246 -0.62 -15.27 -11.21
CA ARG A 246 -0.84 -15.58 -12.63
C ARG A 246 -0.85 -14.33 -13.52
N VAL A 247 -1.57 -13.28 -13.11
CA VAL A 247 -1.66 -12.02 -13.86
C VAL A 247 -0.26 -11.39 -14.01
N PHE A 248 0.48 -11.24 -12.90
CA PHE A 248 1.81 -10.63 -12.91
C PHE A 248 2.83 -11.46 -13.71
N GLU A 249 2.83 -12.78 -13.54
CA GLU A 249 3.70 -13.68 -14.26
C GLU A 249 3.41 -13.67 -15.77
N THR A 250 2.13 -13.64 -16.16
CA THR A 250 1.73 -13.59 -17.58
C THR A 250 2.22 -12.29 -18.22
N TYR A 251 2.02 -11.12 -17.57
CA TYR A 251 2.58 -9.85 -18.04
C TYR A 251 4.10 -9.91 -18.20
N ARG A 252 4.82 -10.35 -17.15
CA ARG A 252 6.28 -10.46 -17.18
C ARG A 252 6.75 -11.37 -18.32
N LYS A 253 6.15 -12.56 -18.44
CA LYS A 253 6.48 -13.51 -19.50
C LYS A 253 6.29 -12.90 -20.89
N LEU A 254 5.14 -12.29 -21.17
CA LEU A 254 4.83 -11.74 -22.49
C LEU A 254 5.69 -10.52 -22.86
N LEU A 255 6.01 -9.67 -21.88
CA LEU A 255 6.81 -8.46 -22.13
C LEU A 255 8.33 -8.75 -22.15
N GLN A 256 8.79 -9.85 -21.52
CA GLN A 256 10.19 -10.27 -21.52
C GLN A 256 10.53 -11.26 -22.64
N TRP A 257 9.58 -12.11 -23.05
CA TRP A 257 9.79 -13.11 -24.12
C TRP A 257 10.11 -12.47 -25.48
N GLN A 258 9.48 -11.37 -25.78
CA GLN A 258 9.76 -10.54 -26.96
C GLN A 258 10.03 -9.12 -26.49
N PRO A 259 11.24 -8.84 -26.01
CA PRO A 259 11.56 -7.53 -25.49
C PRO A 259 11.42 -6.48 -26.59
N VAL A 260 10.76 -5.39 -26.25
CA VAL A 260 10.69 -4.20 -27.11
C VAL A 260 11.55 -3.12 -26.46
N ASP A 261 12.41 -2.52 -27.26
CA ASP A 261 13.20 -1.38 -26.81
C ASP A 261 12.29 -0.26 -26.33
N GLY A 262 12.74 0.42 -25.28
CA GLY A 262 12.00 1.56 -24.75
C GLY A 262 11.10 1.28 -23.56
N ILE A 263 10.94 0.01 -23.10
CA ILE A 263 10.23 -0.32 -21.86
C ILE A 263 11.16 -0.91 -20.79
N GLU A 264 10.77 -0.73 -19.54
CA GLU A 264 11.36 -1.38 -18.36
C GLU A 264 10.27 -1.79 -17.40
N LEU A 265 10.47 -2.93 -16.71
CA LEU A 265 9.60 -3.40 -15.63
C LEU A 265 10.23 -3.10 -14.27
N GLN A 266 9.39 -2.89 -13.26
CA GLN A 266 9.84 -2.71 -11.88
C GLN A 266 10.64 -3.93 -11.41
N LYS A 267 11.81 -3.69 -10.82
CA LYS A 267 12.63 -4.74 -10.19
C LYS A 267 12.28 -4.86 -8.71
N ASN A 268 12.25 -6.08 -8.21
CA ASN A 268 12.12 -6.30 -6.76
C ASN A 268 13.42 -5.91 -6.06
N GLU A 269 13.33 -5.53 -4.79
CA GLU A 269 14.49 -5.46 -3.93
C GLU A 269 15.01 -6.86 -3.58
N ALA A 270 16.27 -6.95 -3.21
CA ALA A 270 16.89 -8.23 -2.87
C ALA A 270 16.17 -8.88 -1.67
N TYR A 271 15.95 -10.18 -1.75
CA TYR A 271 15.30 -10.99 -0.70
C TYR A 271 13.86 -10.53 -0.37
N THR A 272 13.17 -9.92 -1.33
CA THR A 272 11.76 -9.55 -1.20
C THR A 272 10.89 -10.19 -2.26
N SER A 273 9.60 -10.32 -1.96
CA SER A 273 8.57 -10.69 -2.92
C SER A 273 7.55 -9.57 -3.04
N HIS A 274 7.21 -9.21 -4.28
CA HIS A 274 6.24 -8.18 -4.59
C HIS A 274 4.84 -8.56 -4.11
N SER A 275 4.04 -7.62 -3.60
CA SER A 275 2.66 -7.88 -3.19
C SER A 275 1.71 -8.08 -4.37
N MET A 276 2.15 -7.79 -5.58
CA MET A 276 1.37 -7.84 -6.81
C MET A 276 0.14 -6.91 -6.80
N TRP A 277 0.24 -5.74 -6.14
CA TRP A 277 -0.90 -4.81 -6.09
C TRP A 277 -1.20 -4.22 -7.45
N MET A 278 -0.27 -3.46 -8.06
CA MET A 278 -0.46 -2.82 -9.37
C MET A 278 0.72 -3.14 -10.30
N PHE A 279 0.41 -3.46 -11.56
CA PHE A 279 1.43 -3.75 -12.57
C PHE A 279 1.79 -2.48 -13.33
N GLY A 280 3.04 -2.05 -13.21
CA GLY A 280 3.57 -0.86 -13.87
C GLY A 280 4.54 -1.21 -15.00
N VAL A 281 4.51 -0.41 -16.08
CA VAL A 281 5.49 -0.45 -17.18
C VAL A 281 6.06 0.95 -17.36
N LYS A 282 7.39 1.06 -17.36
CA LYS A 282 8.11 2.30 -17.62
C LYS A 282 8.44 2.43 -19.10
N PHE A 283 8.00 3.50 -19.73
CA PHE A 283 8.33 3.86 -21.11
C PHE A 283 9.43 4.92 -21.10
N LYS A 284 10.67 4.54 -21.44
CA LYS A 284 11.88 5.38 -21.29
C LYS A 284 11.83 6.73 -21.98
N THR A 285 11.09 6.84 -23.07
CA THR A 285 11.01 8.05 -23.90
C THR A 285 9.77 8.90 -23.61
N LEU A 286 8.85 8.39 -22.80
CA LEU A 286 7.63 9.11 -22.44
C LEU A 286 7.97 10.33 -21.57
N LYS A 287 7.41 11.49 -21.91
CA LYS A 287 7.68 12.78 -21.23
C LYS A 287 6.52 13.25 -20.35
N SER A 288 5.36 12.61 -20.49
CA SER A 288 4.18 12.82 -19.65
C SER A 288 3.20 11.65 -19.82
N TYR A 289 2.34 11.45 -18.85
CA TYR A 289 1.35 10.36 -18.87
C TYR A 289 0.24 10.54 -19.91
N GLU A 290 -0.11 11.77 -20.27
CA GLU A 290 -1.30 12.08 -21.08
C GLU A 290 -1.34 11.39 -22.45
N PRO A 291 -0.24 11.29 -23.24
CA PRO A 291 -0.25 10.52 -24.49
C PRO A 291 -0.59 9.04 -24.29
N ALA A 292 -0.06 8.42 -23.22
CA ALA A 292 -0.37 7.03 -22.89
C ALA A 292 -1.83 6.88 -22.47
N ARG A 293 -2.34 7.77 -21.59
CA ARG A 293 -3.74 7.78 -21.17
C ARG A 293 -4.68 7.80 -22.37
N LYS A 294 -4.43 8.72 -23.31
CA LYS A 294 -5.25 8.84 -24.52
C LYS A 294 -5.19 7.57 -25.37
N TYR A 295 -3.99 7.09 -25.68
CA TYR A 295 -3.78 5.92 -26.53
C TYR A 295 -4.49 4.68 -25.98
N PHE A 296 -4.27 4.35 -24.70
CA PHE A 296 -4.86 3.16 -24.10
C PHE A 296 -6.38 3.31 -23.88
N SER A 297 -6.86 4.50 -23.54
CA SER A 297 -8.30 4.77 -23.39
C SER A 297 -9.05 4.60 -24.72
N ASP A 298 -8.49 5.07 -25.84
CA ASP A 298 -9.06 4.91 -27.16
C ASP A 298 -9.17 3.43 -27.58
N LEU A 299 -8.33 2.57 -27.00
CA LEU A 299 -8.33 1.10 -27.18
C LEU A 299 -9.14 0.35 -26.11
N GLY A 300 -9.86 1.06 -25.27
CA GLY A 300 -10.69 0.44 -24.22
C GLY A 300 -9.92 -0.10 -23.01
N ILE A 301 -8.69 0.38 -22.76
CA ILE A 301 -7.85 0.00 -21.63
C ILE A 301 -7.73 1.17 -20.67
N ASP A 302 -8.21 1.03 -19.44
CA ASP A 302 -8.04 2.04 -18.39
C ASP A 302 -6.63 1.93 -17.77
N THR A 303 -5.99 3.06 -17.49
CA THR A 303 -4.64 3.14 -16.93
C THR A 303 -4.52 4.22 -15.87
N ARG A 304 -3.43 4.20 -15.08
CA ARG A 304 -3.11 5.28 -14.11
C ARG A 304 -1.64 5.69 -14.27
N PRO A 305 -1.29 6.94 -13.93
CA PRO A 305 0.11 7.34 -13.80
C PRO A 305 0.72 6.76 -12.52
N MET A 306 2.05 6.76 -12.42
CA MET A 306 2.76 6.67 -11.15
C MET A 306 2.38 7.87 -10.26
N PHE A 307 2.54 7.72 -8.95
CA PHE A 307 2.31 8.81 -7.98
C PHE A 307 3.10 10.07 -8.33
N TYR A 308 2.48 11.22 -8.08
CA TYR A 308 3.15 12.51 -8.24
C TYR A 308 4.14 12.77 -7.10
N SER A 309 5.18 13.53 -7.41
CA SER A 309 6.10 14.06 -6.40
C SER A 309 5.36 14.90 -5.36
N TYR A 310 5.83 14.83 -4.10
CA TYR A 310 5.32 15.65 -2.99
C TYR A 310 5.22 17.14 -3.35
N LYS A 311 6.09 17.67 -4.21
CA LYS A 311 6.06 19.07 -4.68
C LYS A 311 4.81 19.45 -5.48
N LYS A 312 4.03 18.47 -5.95
CA LYS A 312 2.74 18.71 -6.61
C LYS A 312 1.57 18.91 -5.63
N HIS A 313 1.80 18.70 -4.35
CA HIS A 313 0.80 18.81 -3.30
C HIS A 313 1.00 20.11 -2.50
N ASN A 314 0.24 21.14 -2.79
CA ASN A 314 0.42 22.50 -2.28
C ASN A 314 0.35 22.63 -0.74
N HIS A 315 -0.22 21.65 -0.05
CA HIS A 315 -0.32 21.62 1.41
C HIS A 315 0.90 21.01 2.11
N LEU A 316 1.84 20.41 1.34
CA LEU A 316 3.05 19.81 1.86
C LEU A 316 4.22 20.80 1.80
N ASN A 317 4.77 21.11 2.97
CA ASN A 317 5.97 21.95 3.10
C ASN A 317 7.16 21.07 3.53
N PHE A 318 7.57 20.13 2.66
CA PHE A 318 8.64 19.18 2.93
C PHE A 318 9.92 19.57 2.20
N SER A 319 11.05 19.12 2.72
CA SER A 319 12.35 19.23 2.07
C SER A 319 12.68 17.95 1.27
N GLY A 320 13.66 18.01 0.38
CA GLY A 320 14.20 16.82 -0.27
C GLY A 320 14.28 16.87 -1.79
N GLU A 321 14.66 15.75 -2.39
CA GLU A 321 14.87 15.56 -3.81
C GLU A 321 13.71 14.76 -4.43
N ASP A 322 13.43 15.00 -5.73
CA ASP A 322 12.34 14.36 -6.45
C ASP A 322 12.59 14.19 -7.96
N LYS A 323 13.86 14.24 -8.36
CA LYS A 323 14.22 14.16 -9.79
C LYS A 323 13.76 12.85 -10.41
N ILE A 324 14.07 11.72 -9.78
CA ILE A 324 13.67 10.39 -10.25
C ILE A 324 12.16 10.18 -10.06
N ALA A 325 11.58 10.64 -8.97
CA ALA A 325 10.12 10.58 -8.77
C ALA A 325 9.35 11.31 -9.88
N THR A 326 9.79 12.51 -10.26
CA THR A 326 9.20 13.26 -11.37
C THR A 326 9.37 12.55 -12.71
N LEU A 327 10.55 11.94 -12.95
CA LEU A 327 10.81 11.14 -14.14
C LEU A 327 9.90 9.91 -14.18
N LEU A 328 9.80 9.15 -13.11
CA LEU A 328 8.96 7.96 -13.02
C LEU A 328 7.47 8.31 -13.20
N ASN A 329 6.99 9.41 -12.61
CA ASN A 329 5.62 9.87 -12.82
C ASN A 329 5.30 10.13 -14.30
N SER A 330 6.26 10.65 -15.07
CA SER A 330 6.08 10.90 -16.50
C SER A 330 6.18 9.63 -17.34
N GLN A 331 6.93 8.61 -16.91
CA GLN A 331 7.30 7.44 -17.68
C GLN A 331 6.55 6.17 -17.33
N VAL A 332 6.08 6.03 -16.06
CA VAL A 332 5.42 4.81 -15.62
C VAL A 332 3.92 4.89 -15.83
N VAL A 333 3.40 3.88 -16.51
CA VAL A 333 1.97 3.66 -16.72
C VAL A 333 1.55 2.39 -15.99
N VAL A 334 0.52 2.48 -15.16
CA VAL A 334 -0.06 1.37 -14.41
C VAL A 334 -1.21 0.77 -15.20
N PHE A 335 -1.17 -0.54 -15.39
CA PHE A 335 -2.10 -1.32 -16.22
C PHE A 335 -3.06 -2.18 -15.38
N PRO A 336 -4.18 -2.64 -15.99
CA PRO A 336 -5.12 -3.57 -15.37
C PRO A 336 -4.39 -4.78 -14.77
N SER A 337 -4.64 -5.06 -13.48
CA SER A 337 -3.97 -6.15 -12.79
C SER A 337 -4.82 -6.79 -11.68
N TYR A 338 -6.15 -6.80 -11.85
CA TYR A 338 -7.08 -7.43 -10.92
C TYR A 338 -7.08 -8.97 -11.05
N PRO A 339 -7.53 -9.71 -10.00
CA PRO A 339 -7.40 -11.17 -9.96
C PRO A 339 -8.01 -11.92 -11.14
N GLU A 340 -9.16 -11.47 -11.63
CA GLU A 340 -9.93 -12.16 -12.69
C GLU A 340 -9.66 -11.63 -14.10
N LEU A 341 -8.59 -10.82 -14.28
CA LEU A 341 -8.14 -10.42 -15.60
C LEU A 341 -7.73 -11.67 -16.40
N THR A 342 -8.34 -11.89 -17.55
CA THR A 342 -8.11 -13.09 -18.36
C THR A 342 -6.78 -13.04 -19.09
N ASN A 343 -6.21 -14.19 -19.43
CA ASN A 343 -4.97 -14.25 -20.21
C ASN A 343 -5.14 -13.58 -21.59
N PHE A 344 -6.31 -13.72 -22.21
CA PHE A 344 -6.63 -13.05 -23.47
C PHE A 344 -6.59 -11.51 -23.35
N GLU A 345 -7.15 -10.94 -22.26
CA GLU A 345 -7.07 -9.51 -22.00
C GLU A 345 -5.62 -9.08 -21.74
N ILE A 346 -4.84 -9.87 -21.02
CA ILE A 346 -3.42 -9.58 -20.75
C ILE A 346 -2.61 -9.61 -22.06
N GLU A 347 -2.83 -10.59 -22.94
CA GLU A 347 -2.20 -10.68 -24.25
C GLU A 347 -2.53 -9.46 -25.11
N TYR A 348 -3.79 -9.07 -25.15
CA TYR A 348 -4.24 -7.85 -25.84
C TYR A 348 -3.54 -6.60 -25.28
N ILE A 349 -3.51 -6.43 -23.97
CA ILE A 349 -2.85 -5.29 -23.33
C ILE A 349 -1.34 -5.28 -23.64
N CYS A 350 -0.66 -6.42 -23.56
CA CYS A 350 0.76 -6.54 -23.87
C CYS A 350 1.07 -6.19 -25.33
N ASP A 351 0.23 -6.62 -26.27
CA ASP A 351 0.36 -6.23 -27.67
C ASP A 351 0.28 -4.72 -27.84
N LYS A 352 -0.69 -4.05 -27.19
CA LYS A 352 -0.84 -2.59 -27.22
C LYS A 352 0.30 -1.86 -26.51
N ILE A 353 0.85 -2.40 -25.43
CA ILE A 353 2.04 -1.88 -24.76
C ILE A 353 3.23 -1.87 -25.72
N LYS A 354 3.47 -2.97 -26.45
CA LYS A 354 4.56 -3.08 -27.41
C LYS A 354 4.40 -2.12 -28.59
N GLN A 355 3.18 -2.01 -29.14
CA GLN A 355 2.87 -1.05 -30.22
C GLN A 355 3.13 0.39 -29.78
N PHE A 356 2.64 0.78 -28.60
CA PHE A 356 2.86 2.11 -28.06
C PHE A 356 4.34 2.42 -27.79
N ALA A 357 5.09 1.45 -27.27
CA ALA A 357 6.54 1.60 -27.03
C ALA A 357 7.30 1.94 -28.32
N VAL A 358 7.01 1.25 -29.42
CA VAL A 358 7.60 1.52 -30.74
C VAL A 358 7.21 2.93 -31.22
N GLU A 359 5.92 3.29 -31.08
CA GLU A 359 5.42 4.60 -31.51
C GLU A 359 6.11 5.77 -30.79
N VAL A 360 6.23 5.69 -29.44
CA VAL A 360 6.85 6.77 -28.66
C VAL A 360 8.38 6.80 -28.77
N THR A 361 9.01 5.70 -29.16
CA THR A 361 10.45 5.65 -29.42
C THR A 361 10.80 6.28 -30.78
N ASN A 362 9.96 6.09 -31.79
CA ASN A 362 10.17 6.60 -33.16
C ASN A 362 9.83 8.09 -33.31
N LYS A 363 9.13 8.70 -32.37
CA LYS A 363 8.78 10.14 -32.36
C LYS A 363 9.88 11.04 -31.75
N LYS A 364 11.10 10.54 -31.60
CA LYS A 364 12.26 11.31 -31.12
C LYS A 364 12.81 12.29 -32.17
#